data_11a022cf44c58b6b07ec84006387fae3
#
_entry.id   11a022cf44c58b6b07ec84006387fae3
#
_cell.length_a   1.000
_cell.length_b   1.000
_cell.length_c   1.000
_cell.angle_alpha   90.00
_cell.angle_beta   90.00
_cell.angle_gamma   90.00
#
_symmetry.space_group_name_H-M   'P 1'
#
loop_
_entity.id
_entity.type
_entity.pdbx_description
1 polymer ?
#
loop_
_entity_poly.entity_id
_entity_poly.type
_entity_poly.pdbx_seq_one_letter_code
_entity_poly.pdbx_strand_id
1 'polypeptide(L)'
;MRIERITASDRKRGRVLVFLADGACLKVTEQEVLDFGLRAGDELDEATLARLKDAAGVSDVKARAADLVGRRAMSRHDLERKLRDKGASEAEARYAAEWMEAIGAINDADYAAVLARHYGQMGYGPGRVREKLREKGVPRELWDDALDTLPDPAEQIDRFLASKLRGSEADEAAKRRLTGALVRRGFSWGDIRTAWNRLGAEITEE
;
A
#
# COMPACT_ATOMS: atom_id res chain seq x y z
N MET A 1 22.95 -20.37 -27.99
CA MET A 1 21.48 -20.36 -28.23
C MET A 1 21.17 -19.32 -29.29
N ARG A 2 20.53 -19.72 -30.41
CA ARG A 2 20.27 -18.81 -31.53
C ARG A 2 18.99 -17.99 -31.33
N ILE A 3 19.04 -16.70 -31.66
CA ILE A 3 17.86 -15.83 -31.73
C ILE A 3 17.22 -16.03 -33.11
N GLU A 4 15.95 -16.49 -33.13
CA GLU A 4 15.24 -16.66 -34.40
C GLU A 4 14.59 -15.37 -34.86
N ARG A 5 13.96 -14.64 -33.94
CA ARG A 5 13.18 -13.46 -34.25
C ARG A 5 13.12 -12.51 -33.06
N ILE A 6 13.10 -11.20 -33.37
CA ILE A 6 12.87 -10.13 -32.41
C ILE A 6 11.68 -9.30 -32.92
N THR A 7 10.66 -9.11 -32.10
CA THR A 7 9.45 -8.32 -32.46
C THR A 7 9.02 -7.43 -31.32
N ALA A 8 8.48 -6.26 -31.62
CA ALA A 8 7.81 -5.45 -30.62
C ALA A 8 6.59 -6.19 -30.03
N SER A 9 6.28 -5.92 -28.78
CA SER A 9 5.10 -6.51 -28.14
C SER A 9 3.86 -5.68 -28.43
N ASP A 10 2.85 -6.27 -29.05
CA ASP A 10 1.55 -5.63 -29.30
C ASP A 10 0.77 -5.33 -28.00
N ARG A 11 1.12 -6.00 -26.90
CA ARG A 11 0.40 -5.90 -25.63
C ARG A 11 0.97 -4.87 -24.67
N LYS A 12 2.27 -4.55 -24.76
CA LYS A 12 2.95 -3.63 -23.82
C LYS A 12 3.95 -2.78 -24.58
N ARG A 13 3.71 -1.49 -24.60
CA ARG A 13 4.62 -0.49 -25.19
C ARG A 13 6.00 -0.56 -24.52
N GLY A 14 7.07 -0.48 -25.32
CA GLY A 14 8.47 -0.56 -24.83
C GLY A 14 8.92 -1.95 -24.44
N ARG A 15 8.14 -3.01 -24.73
CA ARG A 15 8.55 -4.40 -24.58
C ARG A 15 8.78 -5.06 -25.92
N VAL A 16 9.79 -5.91 -25.96
CA VAL A 16 10.25 -6.66 -27.12
C VAL A 16 10.22 -8.15 -26.79
N LEU A 17 9.80 -8.96 -27.73
CA LEU A 17 9.79 -10.40 -27.65
C LEU A 17 10.97 -10.96 -28.43
N VAL A 18 11.86 -11.67 -27.74
CA VAL A 18 13.01 -12.37 -28.32
C VAL A 18 12.71 -13.85 -28.35
N PHE A 19 12.51 -14.40 -29.54
CA PHE A 19 12.24 -15.83 -29.75
C PHE A 19 13.56 -16.57 -29.97
N LEU A 20 13.76 -17.64 -29.21
CA LEU A 20 14.94 -18.48 -29.27
C LEU A 20 14.65 -19.79 -30.03
N ALA A 21 15.69 -20.41 -30.58
CA ALA A 21 15.60 -21.62 -31.39
C ALA A 21 15.07 -22.85 -30.64
N ASP A 22 15.08 -22.84 -29.30
CA ASP A 22 14.46 -23.87 -28.45
C ASP A 22 12.96 -23.65 -28.23
N GLY A 23 12.37 -22.65 -28.86
CA GLY A 23 10.97 -22.26 -28.69
C GLY A 23 10.72 -21.33 -27.49
N ALA A 24 11.71 -21.01 -26.68
CA ALA A 24 11.56 -20.06 -25.58
C ALA A 24 11.38 -18.63 -26.10
N CYS A 25 10.60 -17.84 -25.34
CA CYS A 25 10.37 -16.44 -25.64
C CYS A 25 10.73 -15.59 -24.43
N LEU A 26 11.73 -14.72 -24.58
CA LEU A 26 12.11 -13.76 -23.56
C LEU A 26 11.39 -12.44 -23.80
N LYS A 27 10.87 -11.85 -22.71
CA LYS A 27 10.24 -10.52 -22.75
C LYS A 27 11.25 -9.51 -22.20
N VAL A 28 11.86 -8.74 -23.07
CA VAL A 28 12.88 -7.75 -22.75
C VAL A 28 12.37 -6.33 -23.02
N THR A 29 13.09 -5.34 -22.58
CA THR A 29 12.88 -3.93 -22.95
C THR A 29 13.63 -3.59 -24.24
N GLU A 30 13.25 -2.51 -24.91
CA GLU A 30 14.03 -1.95 -26.03
C GLU A 30 15.44 -1.60 -25.60
N GLN A 31 15.62 -1.11 -24.36
CA GLN A 31 16.94 -0.79 -23.80
C GLN A 31 17.81 -2.05 -23.64
N GLU A 32 17.23 -3.15 -23.15
CA GLU A 32 17.96 -4.42 -23.03
C GLU A 32 18.37 -4.99 -24.40
N VAL A 33 17.54 -4.81 -25.43
CA VAL A 33 17.92 -5.18 -26.80
C VAL A 33 19.17 -4.41 -27.25
N LEU A 34 19.23 -3.10 -26.93
CA LEU A 34 20.38 -2.26 -27.24
C LEU A 34 21.61 -2.60 -26.40
N ASP A 35 21.44 -2.73 -25.09
CA ASP A 35 22.53 -2.98 -24.14
C ASP A 35 23.23 -4.32 -24.40
N PHE A 36 22.48 -5.33 -24.79
CA PHE A 36 23.00 -6.65 -25.16
C PHE A 36 23.30 -6.78 -26.65
N GLY A 37 23.02 -5.76 -27.46
CA GLY A 37 23.28 -5.74 -28.90
C GLY A 37 22.55 -6.83 -29.68
N LEU A 38 21.33 -7.23 -29.24
CA LEU A 38 20.62 -8.38 -29.76
C LEU A 38 20.12 -8.18 -31.21
N ARG A 39 20.40 -9.14 -32.09
CA ARG A 39 19.89 -9.16 -33.47
C ARG A 39 19.32 -10.54 -33.78
N ALA A 40 18.33 -10.58 -34.68
CA ALA A 40 17.87 -11.83 -35.22
C ALA A 40 18.99 -12.56 -35.96
N GLY A 41 19.17 -13.83 -35.69
CA GLY A 41 20.24 -14.66 -36.23
C GLY A 41 21.47 -14.78 -35.34
N ASP A 42 21.62 -13.94 -34.31
CA ASP A 42 22.77 -14.02 -33.39
C ASP A 42 22.75 -15.29 -32.54
N GLU A 43 23.96 -15.76 -32.23
CA GLU A 43 24.15 -16.86 -31.27
C GLU A 43 24.58 -16.30 -29.91
N LEU A 44 23.75 -16.51 -28.90
CA LEU A 44 24.03 -16.19 -27.51
C LEU A 44 24.77 -17.36 -26.85
N ASP A 45 25.90 -17.06 -26.21
CA ASP A 45 26.51 -18.01 -25.28
C ASP A 45 25.67 -18.15 -24.00
N GLU A 46 25.97 -19.17 -23.21
CA GLU A 46 25.19 -19.48 -22.00
C GLU A 46 25.27 -18.34 -20.95
N ALA A 47 26.44 -17.72 -20.82
CA ALA A 47 26.64 -16.64 -19.87
C ALA A 47 25.86 -15.36 -20.26
N THR A 48 25.87 -14.99 -21.54
CA THR A 48 25.09 -13.87 -22.06
C THR A 48 23.59 -14.13 -21.95
N LEU A 49 23.14 -15.36 -22.24
CA LEU A 49 21.74 -15.76 -22.10
C LEU A 49 21.29 -15.70 -20.64
N ALA A 50 22.11 -16.14 -19.68
CA ALA A 50 21.81 -16.04 -18.25
C ALA A 50 21.66 -14.57 -17.82
N ARG A 51 22.63 -13.73 -18.16
CA ARG A 51 22.58 -12.28 -17.88
C ARG A 51 21.35 -11.60 -18.49
N LEU A 52 20.98 -11.97 -19.72
CA LEU A 52 19.78 -11.44 -20.38
C LEU A 52 18.51 -11.86 -19.66
N LYS A 53 18.41 -13.11 -19.21
CA LYS A 53 17.27 -13.60 -18.43
C LYS A 53 17.15 -12.87 -17.09
N ASP A 54 18.26 -12.64 -16.41
CA ASP A 54 18.28 -11.91 -15.14
C ASP A 54 17.83 -10.44 -15.35
N ALA A 55 18.38 -9.77 -16.36
CA ALA A 55 17.98 -8.40 -16.70
C ALA A 55 16.49 -8.30 -17.04
N ALA A 56 16.00 -9.22 -17.88
CA ALA A 56 14.58 -9.30 -18.25
C ALA A 56 13.67 -9.55 -17.05
N GLY A 57 14.09 -10.39 -16.11
CA GLY A 57 13.39 -10.62 -14.84
C GLY A 57 13.26 -9.35 -14.03
N VAL A 58 14.36 -8.65 -13.80
CA VAL A 58 14.41 -7.37 -13.08
C VAL A 58 13.49 -6.32 -13.71
N SER A 59 13.58 -6.15 -15.02
CA SER A 59 12.75 -5.15 -15.73
C SER A 59 11.26 -5.50 -15.71
N ASP A 60 10.90 -6.78 -15.73
CA ASP A 60 9.50 -7.21 -15.66
C ASP A 60 8.92 -6.96 -14.26
N VAL A 61 9.67 -7.24 -13.19
CA VAL A 61 9.23 -6.97 -11.82
C VAL A 61 9.08 -5.46 -11.58
N LYS A 62 10.02 -4.63 -12.05
CA LYS A 62 9.89 -3.16 -12.01
C LYS A 62 8.65 -2.66 -12.75
N ALA A 63 8.36 -3.18 -13.93
CA ALA A 63 7.17 -2.82 -14.69
C ALA A 63 5.87 -3.22 -13.96
N ARG A 64 5.85 -4.39 -13.32
CA ARG A 64 4.71 -4.82 -12.49
C ARG A 64 4.53 -3.92 -11.26
N ALA A 65 5.63 -3.52 -10.63
CA ALA A 65 5.61 -2.59 -9.50
C ALA A 65 5.01 -1.25 -9.91
N ALA A 66 5.48 -0.67 -11.03
CA ALA A 66 4.95 0.57 -11.58
C ALA A 66 3.45 0.47 -11.90
N ASP A 67 3.00 -0.63 -12.52
CA ASP A 67 1.59 -0.88 -12.80
C ASP A 67 0.73 -0.94 -11.52
N LEU A 68 1.26 -1.51 -10.42
CA LEU A 68 0.54 -1.62 -9.16
C LEU A 68 0.43 -0.27 -8.45
N VAL A 69 1.54 0.46 -8.35
CA VAL A 69 1.60 1.78 -7.70
C VAL A 69 0.81 2.83 -8.49
N GLY A 70 0.87 2.78 -9.82
CA GLY A 70 0.12 3.70 -10.70
C GLY A 70 -1.39 3.56 -10.60
N ARG A 71 -1.91 2.42 -10.14
CA ARG A 71 -3.36 2.21 -9.96
C ARG A 71 -3.89 2.75 -8.63
N ARG A 72 -3.10 2.65 -7.57
CA ARG A 72 -3.44 3.14 -6.23
C ARG A 72 -2.21 3.26 -5.36
N ALA A 73 -2.21 4.24 -4.48
CA ALA A 73 -1.20 4.34 -3.42
C ALA A 73 -1.23 3.09 -2.51
N MET A 74 -0.05 2.67 -2.08
CA MET A 74 0.14 1.54 -1.19
C MET A 74 1.46 1.66 -0.43
N SER A 75 1.61 0.92 0.68
CA SER A 75 2.87 0.85 1.39
C SER A 75 3.88 -0.02 0.64
N ARG A 76 5.16 0.18 0.97
CA ARG A 76 6.25 -0.69 0.52
C ARG A 76 5.93 -2.17 0.79
N HIS A 77 5.53 -2.48 2.02
CA HIS A 77 5.16 -3.85 2.41
C HIS A 77 4.01 -4.44 1.57
N ASP A 78 2.95 -3.65 1.29
CA ASP A 78 1.83 -4.09 0.46
C ASP A 78 2.27 -4.33 -0.99
N LEU A 79 3.21 -3.51 -1.52
CA LEU A 79 3.78 -3.72 -2.84
C LEU A 79 4.60 -5.02 -2.90
N GLU A 80 5.52 -5.24 -1.96
CA GLU A 80 6.35 -6.46 -1.90
C GLU A 80 5.47 -7.71 -1.84
N ARG A 81 4.46 -7.70 -0.95
CA ARG A 81 3.49 -8.80 -0.86
C ARG A 81 2.80 -9.08 -2.20
N LYS A 82 2.29 -8.03 -2.85
CA LYS A 82 1.58 -8.18 -4.14
C LYS A 82 2.48 -8.65 -5.28
N LEU A 83 3.74 -8.28 -5.28
CA LEU A 83 4.70 -8.77 -6.26
C LEU A 83 4.96 -10.27 -6.04
N ARG A 84 5.11 -10.71 -4.79
CA ARG A 84 5.24 -12.13 -4.46
C ARG A 84 3.99 -12.94 -4.81
N ASP A 85 2.81 -12.41 -4.54
CA ASP A 85 1.53 -13.04 -4.94
C ASP A 85 1.43 -13.21 -6.47
N LYS A 86 2.19 -12.41 -7.23
CA LYS A 86 2.30 -12.49 -8.71
C LYS A 86 3.52 -13.27 -9.20
N GLY A 87 4.19 -14.01 -8.31
CA GLY A 87 5.28 -14.92 -8.63
C GLY A 87 6.68 -14.31 -8.61
N ALA A 88 6.86 -13.09 -8.10
CA ALA A 88 8.20 -12.58 -7.84
C ALA A 88 8.80 -13.28 -6.60
N SER A 89 10.10 -13.55 -6.65
CA SER A 89 10.85 -13.96 -5.46
C SER A 89 10.90 -12.84 -4.43
N GLU A 90 11.27 -13.17 -3.20
CA GLU A 90 11.43 -12.17 -2.14
C GLU A 90 12.46 -11.11 -2.48
N ALA A 91 13.59 -11.54 -3.06
CA ALA A 91 14.67 -10.62 -3.48
C ALA A 91 14.23 -9.66 -4.59
N GLU A 92 13.52 -10.16 -5.60
CA GLU A 92 12.98 -9.35 -6.68
C GLU A 92 11.92 -8.36 -6.19
N ALA A 93 11.02 -8.80 -5.32
CA ALA A 93 9.97 -7.95 -4.76
C ALA A 93 10.57 -6.81 -3.93
N ARG A 94 11.55 -7.11 -3.07
CA ARG A 94 12.29 -6.12 -2.28
C ARG A 94 13.03 -5.13 -3.16
N TYR A 95 13.78 -5.62 -4.14
CA TYR A 95 14.53 -4.77 -5.07
C TYR A 95 13.61 -3.80 -5.83
N ALA A 96 12.46 -4.29 -6.33
CA ALA A 96 11.50 -3.44 -7.03
C ALA A 96 10.87 -2.40 -6.11
N ALA A 97 10.60 -2.75 -4.85
CA ALA A 97 10.06 -1.83 -3.86
C ALA A 97 11.08 -0.74 -3.48
N GLU A 98 12.35 -1.10 -3.27
CA GLU A 98 13.45 -0.17 -3.04
C GLU A 98 13.62 0.80 -4.22
N TRP A 99 13.53 0.31 -5.43
CA TRP A 99 13.58 1.16 -6.61
C TRP A 99 12.40 2.13 -6.68
N MET A 100 11.18 1.68 -6.32
CA MET A 100 10.00 2.55 -6.27
C MET A 100 10.11 3.65 -5.21
N GLU A 101 10.72 3.35 -4.06
CA GLU A 101 11.05 4.36 -3.05
C GLU A 101 12.09 5.35 -3.56
N ALA A 102 13.19 4.85 -4.15
CA ALA A 102 14.28 5.68 -4.65
C ALA A 102 13.84 6.70 -5.71
N ILE A 103 12.83 6.37 -6.52
CA ILE A 103 12.25 7.30 -7.51
C ILE A 103 11.07 8.12 -6.93
N GLY A 104 10.77 7.99 -5.63
CA GLY A 104 9.70 8.72 -4.97
C GLY A 104 8.27 8.27 -5.34
N ALA A 105 8.11 7.10 -5.98
CA ALA A 105 6.81 6.55 -6.35
C ALA A 105 6.09 5.91 -5.14
N ILE A 106 6.82 5.55 -4.10
CA ILE A 106 6.33 5.10 -2.81
C ILE A 106 6.96 5.97 -1.73
N ASN A 107 6.12 6.40 -0.78
CA ASN A 107 6.52 7.05 0.46
C ASN A 107 5.55 6.59 1.56
N ASP A 108 6.02 5.73 2.46
CA ASP A 108 5.19 5.16 3.51
C ASP A 108 4.74 6.20 4.54
N ALA A 109 5.52 7.28 4.77
CA ALA A 109 5.12 8.37 5.66
C ALA A 109 3.95 9.17 5.08
N ASP A 110 4.04 9.58 3.81
CA ASP A 110 2.96 10.27 3.11
C ASP A 110 1.70 9.39 3.02
N TYR A 111 1.89 8.11 2.74
CA TYR A 111 0.79 7.14 2.68
C TYR A 111 0.11 6.98 4.03
N ALA A 112 0.87 6.89 5.13
CA ALA A 112 0.35 6.83 6.49
C ALA A 112 -0.48 8.07 6.83
N ALA A 113 0.03 9.27 6.53
CA ALA A 113 -0.68 10.52 6.77
C ALA A 113 -1.98 10.62 5.95
N VAL A 114 -1.97 10.17 4.70
CA VAL A 114 -3.19 10.13 3.86
C VAL A 114 -4.22 9.16 4.45
N LEU A 115 -3.80 7.97 4.88
CA LEU A 115 -4.69 6.99 5.52
C LEU A 115 -5.28 7.54 6.83
N ALA A 116 -4.44 8.13 7.68
CA ALA A 116 -4.89 8.69 8.95
C ALA A 116 -5.96 9.78 8.73
N ARG A 117 -5.69 10.74 7.86
CA ARG A 117 -6.68 11.77 7.50
C ARG A 117 -7.97 11.20 6.95
N HIS A 118 -7.88 10.22 6.04
CA HIS A 118 -9.05 9.58 5.45
C HIS A 118 -9.92 8.91 6.51
N TYR A 119 -9.35 8.08 7.36
CA TYR A 119 -10.10 7.38 8.41
C TYR A 119 -10.56 8.32 9.52
N GLY A 120 -9.77 9.36 9.85
CA GLY A 120 -10.18 10.42 10.76
C GLY A 120 -11.43 11.16 10.27
N GLN A 121 -11.50 11.50 8.99
CA GLN A 121 -12.68 12.12 8.37
C GLN A 121 -13.92 11.21 8.38
N MET A 122 -13.72 9.89 8.34
CA MET A 122 -14.79 8.90 8.51
C MET A 122 -15.27 8.76 9.97
N GLY A 123 -14.63 9.51 10.91
CA GLY A 123 -14.98 9.50 12.33
C GLY A 123 -14.42 8.30 13.09
N TYR A 124 -13.29 7.74 12.63
CA TYR A 124 -12.54 6.75 13.38
C TYR A 124 -11.55 7.42 14.32
N GLY A 125 -11.44 6.91 15.54
CA GLY A 125 -10.48 7.33 16.54
C GLY A 125 -9.09 6.69 16.34
N PRO A 126 -8.07 7.15 17.11
CA PRO A 126 -6.68 6.73 16.96
C PRO A 126 -6.46 5.22 17.00
N GLY A 127 -7.18 4.49 17.86
CA GLY A 127 -7.07 3.03 17.97
C GLY A 127 -7.42 2.32 16.66
N ARG A 128 -8.52 2.72 16.02
CA ARG A 128 -8.96 2.13 14.76
C ARG A 128 -8.06 2.52 13.61
N VAL A 129 -7.52 3.74 13.62
CA VAL A 129 -6.54 4.18 12.61
C VAL A 129 -5.26 3.37 12.72
N ARG A 130 -4.74 3.10 13.94
CA ARG A 130 -3.57 2.21 14.14
C ARG A 130 -3.81 0.81 13.55
N GLU A 131 -4.99 0.24 13.74
CA GLU A 131 -5.33 -1.04 13.13
C GLU A 131 -5.28 -0.97 11.59
N LYS A 132 -5.77 0.11 11.01
CA LYS A 132 -5.74 0.31 9.56
C LYS A 132 -4.33 0.49 9.02
N LEU A 133 -3.48 1.25 9.71
CA LEU A 133 -2.07 1.37 9.35
C LEU A 133 -1.37 0.00 9.38
N ARG A 134 -1.63 -0.82 10.41
CA ARG A 134 -1.11 -2.18 10.51
C ARG A 134 -1.61 -3.08 9.38
N GLU A 135 -2.93 -3.08 9.11
CA GLU A 135 -3.54 -3.84 8.00
C GLU A 135 -2.95 -3.49 6.63
N LYS A 136 -2.51 -2.23 6.48
CA LYS A 136 -1.88 -1.72 5.25
C LYS A 136 -0.37 -1.92 5.21
N GLY A 137 0.21 -2.50 6.27
CA GLY A 137 1.63 -2.77 6.34
C GLY A 137 2.50 -1.51 6.45
N VAL A 138 1.95 -0.44 7.00
CA VAL A 138 2.74 0.77 7.29
C VAL A 138 3.68 0.47 8.48
N PRO A 139 4.98 0.81 8.40
CA PRO A 139 5.93 0.66 9.49
C PRO A 139 5.48 1.37 10.76
N ARG A 140 5.70 0.72 11.92
CA ARG A 140 5.18 1.21 13.20
C ARG A 140 5.76 2.56 13.61
N GLU A 141 7.00 2.80 13.26
CA GLU A 141 7.73 4.06 13.51
C GLU A 141 7.09 5.29 12.87
N LEU A 142 6.25 5.09 11.84
CA LEU A 142 5.55 6.17 11.14
C LEU A 142 4.13 6.43 11.69
N TRP A 143 3.68 5.65 12.69
CA TRP A 143 2.29 5.74 13.13
C TRP A 143 2.01 6.98 13.95
N ASP A 144 2.91 7.36 14.83
CA ASP A 144 2.67 8.48 15.76
C ASP A 144 2.58 9.79 14.97
N ASP A 145 3.50 10.06 14.05
CA ASP A 145 3.44 11.23 13.16
C ASP A 145 2.16 11.26 12.31
N ALA A 146 1.71 10.08 11.84
CA ALA A 146 0.46 10.00 11.08
C ALA A 146 -0.76 10.27 11.96
N LEU A 147 -0.76 9.78 13.21
CA LEU A 147 -1.86 9.97 14.16
C LEU A 147 -1.96 11.42 14.64
N ASP A 148 -0.86 12.14 14.72
CA ASP A 148 -0.84 13.58 15.05
C ASP A 148 -1.57 14.43 14.00
N THR A 149 -1.81 13.89 12.80
CA THR A 149 -2.63 14.56 11.78
C THR A 149 -4.14 14.39 11.98
N LEU A 150 -4.57 13.60 12.97
CA LEU A 150 -5.98 13.39 13.25
C LEU A 150 -6.60 14.64 13.91
N PRO A 151 -7.90 14.89 13.65
CA PRO A 151 -8.65 15.84 14.45
C PRO A 151 -8.66 15.43 15.93
N ASP A 152 -8.78 16.42 16.83
CA ASP A 152 -8.87 16.17 18.26
C ASP A 152 -9.95 15.10 18.56
N PRO A 153 -9.59 13.99 19.23
CA PRO A 153 -10.54 12.96 19.63
C PRO A 153 -11.72 13.51 20.45
N ALA A 154 -11.48 14.50 21.30
CA ALA A 154 -12.52 15.13 22.11
C ALA A 154 -13.59 15.80 21.22
N GLU A 155 -13.17 16.60 20.25
CA GLU A 155 -14.08 17.25 19.30
C GLU A 155 -14.87 16.23 18.45
N GLN A 156 -14.21 15.14 18.04
CA GLN A 156 -14.86 14.09 17.24
C GLN A 156 -15.95 13.38 18.05
N ILE A 157 -15.65 13.03 19.31
CA ILE A 157 -16.61 12.38 20.20
C ILE A 157 -17.77 13.31 20.48
N ASP A 158 -17.52 14.56 20.84
CA ASP A 158 -18.57 15.54 21.14
C ASP A 158 -19.49 15.75 19.93
N ARG A 159 -18.94 15.89 18.74
CA ARG A 159 -19.71 16.00 17.49
C ARG A 159 -20.53 14.74 17.22
N PHE A 160 -19.97 13.56 17.47
CA PHE A 160 -20.70 12.30 17.32
C PHE A 160 -21.86 12.21 18.31
N LEU A 161 -21.63 12.51 19.60
CA LEU A 161 -22.67 12.46 20.62
C LEU A 161 -23.79 13.47 20.32
N ALA A 162 -23.44 14.73 20.02
CA ALA A 162 -24.40 15.75 19.63
C ALA A 162 -25.27 15.34 18.45
N SER A 163 -24.68 14.73 17.44
CA SER A 163 -25.40 14.25 16.25
C SER A 163 -26.41 13.12 16.56
N LYS A 164 -26.17 12.33 17.62
CA LYS A 164 -27.00 11.19 17.99
C LYS A 164 -28.06 11.54 19.03
N LEU A 165 -27.72 12.43 19.94
CA LEU A 165 -28.66 12.85 21.02
C LEU A 165 -29.63 13.93 20.53
N ARG A 166 -29.26 14.73 19.52
CA ARG A 166 -30.11 15.80 18.96
C ARG A 166 -30.67 16.76 20.02
N GLY A 167 -29.90 17.01 21.08
CA GLY A 167 -30.31 17.86 22.20
C GLY A 167 -31.16 17.21 23.27
N SER A 168 -31.43 15.90 23.16
CA SER A 168 -32.13 15.14 24.23
C SER A 168 -31.13 14.62 25.25
N GLU A 169 -31.56 14.46 26.50
CA GLU A 169 -30.78 13.76 27.52
C GLU A 169 -30.59 12.29 27.15
N ALA A 170 -29.42 11.73 27.45
CA ALA A 170 -29.14 10.33 27.22
C ALA A 170 -29.65 9.47 28.37
N ASP A 171 -30.58 8.57 28.09
CA ASP A 171 -30.90 7.47 29.02
C ASP A 171 -29.73 6.45 29.08
N GLU A 172 -29.75 5.57 30.06
CA GLU A 172 -28.69 4.57 30.26
C GLU A 172 -28.51 3.63 29.05
N ALA A 173 -29.61 3.30 28.36
CA ALA A 173 -29.51 2.48 27.13
C ALA A 173 -28.84 3.20 26.00
N ALA A 174 -29.11 4.50 25.81
CA ALA A 174 -28.43 5.35 24.85
C ALA A 174 -26.93 5.52 25.19
N LYS A 175 -26.62 5.75 26.47
CA LYS A 175 -25.22 5.85 26.94
C LYS A 175 -24.40 4.60 26.60
N ARG A 176 -24.88 3.42 26.98
CA ARG A 176 -24.23 2.13 26.68
C ARG A 176 -24.06 1.93 25.18
N ARG A 177 -25.09 2.16 24.40
CA ARG A 177 -25.08 1.99 22.94
C ARG A 177 -24.05 2.94 22.26
N LEU A 178 -24.07 4.22 22.63
CA LEU A 178 -23.19 5.24 22.04
C LEU A 178 -21.73 5.03 22.48
N THR A 179 -21.49 4.72 23.74
CA THR A 179 -20.17 4.33 24.26
C THR A 179 -19.61 3.14 23.48
N GLY A 180 -20.39 2.06 23.34
CA GLY A 180 -19.97 0.90 22.55
C GLY A 180 -19.69 1.23 21.08
N ALA A 181 -20.42 2.17 20.50
CA ALA A 181 -20.17 2.64 19.14
C ALA A 181 -18.85 3.43 19.04
N LEU A 182 -18.50 4.24 20.02
CA LEU A 182 -17.24 5.00 20.09
C LEU A 182 -16.05 4.07 20.31
N VAL A 183 -16.17 3.09 21.21
CA VAL A 183 -15.13 2.06 21.42
C VAL A 183 -14.84 1.31 20.11
N ARG A 184 -15.87 0.84 19.40
CA ARG A 184 -15.70 0.18 18.09
C ARG A 184 -15.08 1.08 17.03
N ARG A 185 -15.22 2.39 17.18
CA ARG A 185 -14.55 3.40 16.32
C ARG A 185 -13.09 3.65 16.71
N GLY A 186 -12.63 3.08 17.83
CA GLY A 186 -11.25 3.16 18.28
C GLY A 186 -10.92 4.39 19.11
N PHE A 187 -11.91 5.00 19.75
CA PHE A 187 -11.68 6.02 20.78
C PHE A 187 -11.33 5.35 22.12
N SER A 188 -10.45 6.02 22.88
CA SER A 188 -10.08 5.51 24.20
C SER A 188 -11.23 5.64 25.20
N TRP A 189 -11.27 4.74 26.18
CA TRP A 189 -12.23 4.83 27.27
C TRP A 189 -12.11 6.16 28.04
N GLY A 190 -10.89 6.64 28.25
CA GLY A 190 -10.63 7.92 28.92
C GLY A 190 -11.26 9.10 28.20
N ASP A 191 -11.09 9.18 26.87
CA ASP A 191 -11.66 10.26 26.06
C ASP A 191 -13.19 10.20 26.06
N ILE A 192 -13.75 9.00 25.95
CA ILE A 192 -15.22 8.78 25.98
C ILE A 192 -15.79 9.19 27.32
N ARG A 193 -15.18 8.77 28.43
CA ARG A 193 -15.61 9.15 29.77
C ARG A 193 -15.55 10.67 29.98
N THR A 194 -14.48 11.29 29.55
CA THR A 194 -14.31 12.75 29.62
C THR A 194 -15.40 13.48 28.83
N ALA A 195 -15.75 12.98 27.65
CA ALA A 195 -16.82 13.57 26.85
C ALA A 195 -18.21 13.44 27.52
N TRP A 196 -18.51 12.27 28.09
CA TRP A 196 -19.77 12.12 28.86
C TRP A 196 -19.83 13.03 30.08
N ASN A 197 -18.74 13.19 30.83
CA ASN A 197 -18.67 14.10 31.96
C ASN A 197 -18.91 15.56 31.54
N ARG A 198 -18.39 15.99 30.38
CA ARG A 198 -18.71 17.33 29.83
C ARG A 198 -20.19 17.53 29.55
N LEU A 199 -20.89 16.47 29.19
CA LEU A 199 -22.35 16.48 28.98
C LEU A 199 -23.17 16.30 30.29
N GLY A 200 -22.53 16.29 31.46
CA GLY A 200 -23.19 16.10 32.75
C GLY A 200 -23.68 14.69 33.00
N ALA A 201 -23.16 13.70 32.30
CA ALA A 201 -23.55 12.31 32.39
C ALA A 201 -22.38 11.42 32.82
N GLU A 202 -22.50 10.78 33.97
CA GLU A 202 -21.49 9.80 34.41
C GLU A 202 -21.69 8.45 33.71
N ILE A 203 -20.61 7.76 33.41
CA ILE A 203 -20.59 6.40 32.88
C ILE A 203 -19.62 5.54 33.69
N THR A 204 -19.97 4.27 33.88
CA THR A 204 -19.15 3.27 34.59
C THR A 204 -18.59 2.27 33.56
N GLU A 205 -17.33 1.88 33.73
CA GLU A 205 -16.72 0.79 32.99
C GLU A 205 -17.25 -0.54 33.51
N GLU A 206 -17.90 -1.33 32.66
CA GLU A 206 -18.34 -2.72 32.96
C GLU A 206 -17.35 -3.72 32.32
#